data_c09aa1102191eacedb4fe50d52e588f2
#
_entry.id   c09aa1102191eacedb4fe50d52e588f2
#
_cell.length_a   1.000
_cell.length_b   1.000
_cell.length_c   1.000
_cell.angle_alpha   90.00
_cell.angle_beta   90.00
_cell.angle_gamma   90.00
#
_symmetry.space_group_name_H-M   'P 1'
#
loop_
_entity.id
_entity.type
_entity.pdbx_description
1 polymer ?
#
loop_
_entity_poly.entity_id
_entity_poly.type
_entity_poly.pdbx_seq_one_letter_code
_entity_poly.pdbx_strand_id
1 'polypeptide(L)'
;MMEGLKAALEHVEELARENEKTEVIEICGKTYANKSLKRYDAQEMADSITATTLSSLVDYIGSCSREFPDGDMIIHIVSPTKVKLISELDTERRRECLFETEAETSEYRFDKWYDQENFMISLQANFQYSTDLEAVMKLAGNIEKKNDQSFSDDGRTQVATMTVGVATKAAAIVPNPVELIPYRTFQEVGQPASKFVFRIGENNDIPIFKLM
;
A
#
# COMPACT_ATOMS: atom_id res chain seq x y z
N MET A 1 -44.74 -58.88 -19.10
CA MET A 1 -44.49 -57.45 -19.42
C MET A 1 -43.76 -56.67 -18.33
N MET A 2 -44.04 -56.94 -17.03
CA MET A 2 -43.33 -56.23 -15.91
C MET A 2 -41.89 -56.69 -15.69
N GLU A 3 -41.52 -57.92 -15.97
CA GLU A 3 -40.13 -58.42 -15.81
C GLU A 3 -39.16 -57.77 -16.81
N GLY A 4 -39.59 -57.56 -18.07
CA GLY A 4 -38.76 -56.88 -19.05
C GLY A 4 -38.50 -55.40 -18.75
N LEU A 5 -39.46 -54.70 -18.11
CA LEU A 5 -39.26 -53.33 -17.66
C LEU A 5 -38.30 -53.21 -16.50
N LYS A 6 -38.38 -54.18 -15.56
CA LYS A 6 -37.48 -54.23 -14.43
C LYS A 6 -36.03 -54.49 -14.88
N ALA A 7 -35.81 -55.46 -15.76
CA ALA A 7 -34.50 -55.76 -16.33
C ALA A 7 -33.91 -54.54 -17.09
N ALA A 8 -34.74 -53.81 -17.83
CA ALA A 8 -34.31 -52.60 -18.53
C ALA A 8 -33.92 -51.47 -17.56
N LEU A 9 -34.66 -51.27 -16.48
CA LEU A 9 -34.33 -50.28 -15.45
C LEU A 9 -33.04 -50.64 -14.70
N GLU A 10 -32.85 -51.92 -14.33
CA GLU A 10 -31.63 -52.39 -13.72
C GLU A 10 -30.43 -52.18 -14.65
N HIS A 11 -30.56 -52.42 -15.94
CA HIS A 11 -29.47 -52.21 -16.87
C HIS A 11 -29.17 -50.71 -17.09
N VAL A 12 -30.17 -49.84 -17.09
CA VAL A 12 -29.97 -48.37 -17.16
C VAL A 12 -29.26 -47.87 -15.86
N GLU A 13 -29.65 -48.40 -14.71
CA GLU A 13 -28.99 -48.07 -13.43
C GLU A 13 -27.51 -48.53 -13.41
N GLU A 14 -27.23 -49.71 -13.94
CA GLU A 14 -25.87 -50.22 -14.07
C GLU A 14 -25.01 -49.39 -15.01
N LEU A 15 -25.54 -48.99 -16.19
CA LEU A 15 -24.86 -48.08 -17.11
C LEU A 15 -24.63 -46.68 -16.50
N ALA A 16 -25.57 -46.19 -15.71
CA ALA A 16 -25.44 -44.93 -15.02
C ALA A 16 -24.31 -44.97 -13.97
N ARG A 17 -24.26 -46.04 -13.20
CA ARG A 17 -23.18 -46.30 -12.19
C ARG A 17 -21.82 -46.50 -12.83
N GLU A 18 -21.73 -47.14 -14.00
CA GLU A 18 -20.48 -47.25 -14.77
C GLU A 18 -20.01 -45.90 -15.28
N ASN A 19 -20.89 -45.07 -15.79
CA ASN A 19 -20.57 -43.71 -16.21
C ASN A 19 -20.15 -42.79 -15.05
N GLU A 20 -20.60 -43.12 -13.84
CA GLU A 20 -20.17 -42.37 -12.64
C GLU A 20 -18.78 -42.78 -12.11
N LYS A 21 -18.26 -43.93 -12.53
CA LYS A 21 -16.89 -44.32 -12.15
C LYS A 21 -15.84 -43.40 -12.73
N THR A 22 -14.89 -43.04 -11.87
CA THR A 22 -13.70 -42.31 -12.31
C THR A 22 -12.69 -43.31 -12.87
N GLU A 23 -12.36 -43.17 -14.12
CA GLU A 23 -11.29 -43.93 -14.76
C GLU A 23 -10.03 -43.08 -14.85
N VAL A 24 -8.91 -43.66 -14.44
CA VAL A 24 -7.59 -43.03 -14.50
C VAL A 24 -6.71 -43.89 -15.38
N ILE A 25 -6.15 -43.30 -16.43
CA ILE A 25 -5.25 -43.98 -17.38
C ILE A 25 -3.94 -43.23 -17.49
N GLU A 26 -2.84 -43.97 -17.72
CA GLU A 26 -1.53 -43.40 -17.94
C GLU A 26 -1.13 -43.56 -19.41
N ILE A 27 -0.78 -42.45 -20.07
CA ILE A 27 -0.32 -42.43 -21.46
C ILE A 27 0.99 -41.62 -21.53
N CYS A 28 2.05 -42.24 -21.96
CA CYS A 28 3.37 -41.59 -22.11
C CYS A 28 3.87 -40.91 -20.84
N GLY A 29 3.69 -41.55 -19.67
CA GLY A 29 4.11 -41.02 -18.36
C GLY A 29 3.27 -39.85 -17.84
N LYS A 30 2.11 -39.63 -18.42
CA LYS A 30 1.12 -38.63 -17.97
C LYS A 30 -0.18 -39.32 -17.61
N THR A 31 -0.74 -38.92 -16.49
CA THR A 31 -2.01 -39.46 -15.94
C THR A 31 -3.18 -38.63 -16.45
N TYR A 32 -4.20 -39.31 -16.97
CA TYR A 32 -5.45 -38.73 -17.44
C TYR A 32 -6.63 -39.32 -16.68
N ALA A 33 -7.63 -38.53 -16.43
CA ALA A 33 -8.89 -38.97 -15.87
C ALA A 33 -10.06 -38.56 -16.75
N ASN A 34 -11.11 -39.40 -16.80
CA ASN A 34 -12.34 -39.09 -17.54
C ASN A 34 -13.20 -38.01 -16.86
N LYS A 35 -12.85 -37.59 -15.63
CA LYS A 35 -13.55 -36.55 -14.86
C LYS A 35 -12.56 -35.58 -14.20
N SER A 36 -13.00 -34.35 -14.00
CA SER A 36 -12.30 -33.37 -13.18
C SER A 36 -12.49 -33.73 -11.69
N LEU A 37 -11.44 -34.20 -11.06
CA LEU A 37 -11.45 -34.53 -9.63
C LEU A 37 -11.11 -33.29 -8.81
N LYS A 38 -11.87 -33.03 -7.75
CA LYS A 38 -11.50 -32.08 -6.71
C LYS A 38 -10.77 -32.80 -5.59
N ARG A 39 -9.62 -32.29 -5.22
CA ARG A 39 -8.93 -32.75 -4.01
C ARG A 39 -9.81 -32.43 -2.79
N TYR A 40 -10.01 -33.39 -1.90
CA TYR A 40 -10.92 -33.27 -0.75
C TYR A 40 -10.18 -33.17 0.58
N ASP A 41 -8.90 -33.43 0.61
CA ASP A 41 -8.07 -33.27 1.80
C ASP A 41 -7.95 -31.79 2.19
N ALA A 42 -7.86 -31.55 3.49
CA ALA A 42 -7.64 -30.22 4.03
C ALA A 42 -6.33 -29.62 3.48
N GLN A 43 -6.37 -28.36 3.15
CA GLN A 43 -5.20 -27.61 2.74
C GLN A 43 -4.41 -27.27 4.01
N GLU A 44 -3.29 -27.93 4.22
CA GLU A 44 -2.40 -27.69 5.35
C GLU A 44 -1.55 -26.43 5.06
N MET A 45 -2.17 -25.27 5.11
CA MET A 45 -1.51 -23.97 4.99
C MET A 45 -2.06 -23.03 6.06
N ALA A 46 -1.17 -22.30 6.72
CA ALA A 46 -1.56 -21.30 7.69
C ALA A 46 -2.15 -20.05 7.00
N ASP A 47 -3.08 -19.40 7.69
CA ASP A 47 -3.50 -18.06 7.32
C ASP A 47 -2.38 -17.05 7.61
N SER A 48 -2.17 -16.13 6.69
CA SER A 48 -1.12 -15.10 6.83
C SER A 48 -1.44 -14.12 7.96
N ILE A 49 -0.47 -13.87 8.84
CA ILE A 49 -0.53 -12.78 9.81
C ILE A 49 -0.25 -11.46 9.10
N THR A 50 -1.00 -10.41 9.42
CA THR A 50 -0.83 -9.08 8.82
C THR A 50 -0.35 -8.05 9.84
N ALA A 51 0.56 -7.16 9.43
CA ALA A 51 1.07 -6.06 10.24
C ALA A 51 1.35 -4.82 9.38
N THR A 52 1.63 -3.69 10.03
CA THR A 52 1.93 -2.41 9.35
C THR A 52 3.40 -2.00 9.48
N THR A 53 4.22 -2.77 10.20
CA THR A 53 5.61 -2.42 10.51
C THR A 53 6.59 -3.54 10.13
N LEU A 54 7.82 -3.17 9.73
CA LEU A 54 8.89 -4.14 9.50
C LEU A 54 9.39 -4.76 10.81
N SER A 55 9.34 -4.04 11.92
CA SER A 55 9.70 -4.56 13.24
C SER A 55 8.86 -5.79 13.60
N SER A 56 7.56 -5.76 13.34
CA SER A 56 6.69 -6.92 13.56
C SER A 56 7.10 -8.15 12.76
N LEU A 57 7.55 -7.97 11.51
CA LEU A 57 8.07 -9.05 10.68
C LEU A 57 9.36 -9.62 11.26
N VAL A 58 10.29 -8.75 11.71
CA VAL A 58 11.56 -9.18 12.32
C VAL A 58 11.30 -9.94 13.62
N ASP A 59 10.40 -9.45 14.47
CA ASP A 59 10.02 -10.07 15.72
C ASP A 59 9.36 -11.45 15.49
N TYR A 60 8.50 -11.56 14.47
CA TYR A 60 7.90 -12.82 14.06
C TYR A 60 8.97 -13.84 13.62
N ILE A 61 9.89 -13.44 12.75
CA ILE A 61 11.00 -14.30 12.31
C ILE A 61 11.84 -14.78 13.49
N GLY A 62 12.12 -13.90 14.45
CA GLY A 62 12.92 -14.24 15.63
C GLY A 62 12.22 -15.10 16.66
N SER A 63 10.89 -15.00 16.79
CA SER A 63 10.12 -15.61 17.89
C SER A 63 9.32 -16.84 17.47
N CYS A 64 8.90 -16.91 16.20
CA CYS A 64 7.95 -17.89 15.71
C CYS A 64 8.57 -18.89 14.70
N SER A 65 9.87 -19.11 14.75
CA SER A 65 10.57 -20.02 13.82
C SER A 65 10.03 -21.47 13.84
N ARG A 66 9.31 -21.86 14.89
CA ARG A 66 8.64 -23.17 14.99
C ARG A 66 7.44 -23.33 14.04
N GLU A 67 6.91 -22.23 13.55
CA GLU A 67 5.79 -22.21 12.61
C GLU A 67 6.27 -22.32 11.16
N PHE A 68 7.59 -22.24 10.93
CA PHE A 68 8.12 -22.32 9.58
C PHE A 68 8.03 -23.75 9.06
N PRO A 69 7.56 -23.93 7.81
CA PRO A 69 7.61 -25.23 7.16
C PRO A 69 9.06 -25.70 6.98
N ASP A 70 9.23 -26.99 6.70
CA ASP A 70 10.55 -27.51 6.35
C ASP A 70 11.07 -26.77 5.09
N GLY A 71 12.30 -26.24 5.18
CA GLY A 71 12.94 -25.49 4.10
C GLY A 71 13.23 -24.04 4.45
N ASP A 72 13.78 -23.33 3.50
CA ASP A 72 14.14 -21.92 3.67
C ASP A 72 12.92 -20.99 3.51
N MET A 73 12.94 -19.90 4.27
CA MET A 73 11.95 -18.83 4.13
C MET A 73 12.51 -17.71 3.26
N ILE A 74 11.64 -17.10 2.47
CA ILE A 74 11.97 -16.04 1.53
C ILE A 74 11.31 -14.74 1.99
N ILE A 75 12.11 -13.70 2.18
CA ILE A 75 11.59 -12.33 2.35
C ILE A 75 11.34 -11.77 0.95
N HIS A 76 10.07 -11.64 0.59
CA HIS A 76 9.63 -11.15 -0.71
C HIS A 76 9.20 -9.68 -0.61
N ILE A 77 10.04 -8.77 -1.15
CA ILE A 77 9.69 -7.36 -1.28
C ILE A 77 8.80 -7.19 -2.51
N VAL A 78 7.50 -6.99 -2.26
CA VAL A 78 6.49 -6.84 -3.32
C VAL A 78 6.49 -5.43 -3.89
N SER A 79 6.62 -4.43 -3.01
CA SER A 79 6.62 -3.01 -3.34
C SER A 79 7.38 -2.22 -2.27
N PRO A 80 7.60 -0.90 -2.45
CA PRO A 80 8.15 -0.06 -1.39
C PRO A 80 7.36 -0.07 -0.08
N THR A 81 6.08 -0.45 -0.14
CA THR A 81 5.17 -0.44 1.01
C THR A 81 4.73 -1.84 1.44
N LYS A 82 5.18 -2.90 0.77
CA LYS A 82 4.66 -4.25 1.03
C LYS A 82 5.76 -5.30 1.00
N VAL A 83 5.87 -6.06 2.09
CA VAL A 83 6.82 -7.16 2.25
C VAL A 83 6.08 -8.40 2.75
N LYS A 84 6.46 -9.57 2.26
CA LYS A 84 5.91 -10.86 2.66
C LYS A 84 7.01 -11.82 3.09
N LEU A 85 6.70 -12.65 4.06
CA LEU A 85 7.47 -13.83 4.41
C LEU A 85 6.76 -15.05 3.82
N ILE A 86 7.41 -15.68 2.86
CA ILE A 86 6.85 -16.83 2.13
C ILE A 86 7.78 -18.03 2.20
N SER A 87 7.20 -19.22 2.14
CA SER A 87 7.96 -20.47 2.08
C SER A 87 8.62 -20.67 0.70
N GLU A 88 9.55 -21.60 0.62
CA GLU A 88 9.90 -22.25 -0.62
C GLU A 88 8.68 -22.96 -1.24
N LEU A 89 8.87 -23.52 -2.45
CA LEU A 89 7.81 -24.28 -3.10
C LEU A 89 7.64 -25.64 -2.42
N ASP A 90 6.41 -25.94 -2.03
CA ASP A 90 6.03 -27.28 -1.59
C ASP A 90 6.05 -28.32 -2.74
N THR A 91 5.74 -29.56 -2.44
CA THR A 91 5.68 -30.65 -3.42
C THR A 91 4.63 -30.45 -4.51
N GLU A 92 3.64 -29.60 -4.25
CA GLU A 92 2.59 -29.21 -5.20
C GLU A 92 2.89 -27.90 -5.92
N ARG A 93 4.11 -27.37 -5.72
CA ARG A 93 4.60 -26.10 -6.30
C ARG A 93 3.82 -24.89 -5.82
N ARG A 94 3.30 -24.91 -4.58
CA ARG A 94 2.64 -23.78 -3.91
C ARG A 94 3.63 -23.13 -2.93
N ARG A 95 3.34 -21.91 -2.53
CA ARG A 95 4.03 -21.17 -1.47
C ARG A 95 3.05 -20.80 -0.37
N GLU A 96 3.46 -20.98 0.86
CA GLU A 96 2.74 -20.51 2.02
C GLU A 96 3.19 -19.08 2.35
N CYS A 97 2.25 -18.20 2.63
CA CYS A 97 2.54 -16.84 3.08
C CYS A 97 2.25 -16.75 4.58
N LEU A 98 3.28 -16.81 5.40
CA LEU A 98 3.13 -16.79 6.87
C LEU A 98 2.90 -15.39 7.41
N PHE A 99 3.55 -14.38 6.81
CA PHE A 99 3.48 -13.02 7.29
C PHE A 99 3.45 -12.03 6.13
N GLU A 100 2.61 -11.01 6.26
CA GLU A 100 2.53 -9.90 5.32
C GLU A 100 2.58 -8.60 6.08
N THR A 101 3.42 -7.66 5.66
CA THR A 101 3.45 -6.32 6.22
C THR A 101 3.26 -5.29 5.12
N GLU A 102 2.39 -4.31 5.40
CA GLU A 102 2.06 -3.23 4.48
C GLU A 102 2.11 -1.89 5.21
N ALA A 103 3.03 -1.02 4.80
CA ALA A 103 3.27 0.27 5.44
C ALA A 103 2.06 1.20 5.32
N GLU A 104 1.74 1.88 6.39
CA GLU A 104 0.87 3.05 6.35
C GLU A 104 1.65 4.23 5.77
N THR A 105 1.23 4.68 4.59
CA THR A 105 1.90 5.77 3.86
C THR A 105 1.12 7.06 3.94
N SER A 106 1.77 8.15 3.50
CA SER A 106 1.18 9.48 3.45
C SER A 106 -0.09 9.55 2.59
N GLU A 107 -1.15 10.12 3.13
CA GLU A 107 -2.38 10.45 2.41
C GLU A 107 -2.35 11.87 1.81
N TYR A 108 -1.20 12.56 1.85
CA TYR A 108 -1.09 13.91 1.30
C TYR A 108 -1.42 13.93 -0.19
N ARG A 109 -2.40 14.75 -0.58
CA ARG A 109 -2.81 14.91 -1.99
C ARG A 109 -2.05 16.09 -2.60
N PHE A 110 -1.08 15.76 -3.43
CA PHE A 110 -0.35 16.75 -4.21
C PHE A 110 -1.25 17.45 -5.22
N ASP A 111 -0.87 18.68 -5.59
CA ASP A 111 -1.62 19.54 -6.52
C ASP A 111 -3.04 19.95 -6.07
N LYS A 112 -3.40 19.65 -4.82
CA LYS A 112 -4.64 20.10 -4.18
C LYS A 112 -4.38 21.36 -3.37
N TRP A 113 -5.31 22.32 -3.43
CA TRP A 113 -5.31 23.47 -2.55
C TRP A 113 -5.85 23.12 -1.16
N TYR A 114 -5.16 23.56 -0.15
CA TYR A 114 -5.51 23.45 1.26
C TYR A 114 -5.65 24.83 1.88
N ASP A 115 -6.57 25.01 2.80
CA ASP A 115 -6.52 26.14 3.72
C ASP A 115 -5.32 26.03 4.68
N GLN A 116 -5.05 27.07 5.43
CA GLN A 116 -3.87 27.19 6.28
C GLN A 116 -3.81 26.06 7.33
N GLU A 117 -4.90 25.79 8.03
CA GLU A 117 -4.95 24.81 9.10
C GLU A 117 -4.77 23.39 8.56
N ASN A 118 -5.55 23.01 7.56
CA ASN A 118 -5.45 21.69 6.94
C ASN A 118 -4.10 21.47 6.25
N PHE A 119 -3.51 22.52 5.67
CA PHE A 119 -2.18 22.43 5.09
C PHE A 119 -1.12 22.10 6.15
N MET A 120 -1.10 22.84 7.26
CA MET A 120 -0.15 22.64 8.35
C MET A 120 -0.30 21.26 9.00
N ILE A 121 -1.55 20.85 9.27
CA ILE A 121 -1.84 19.52 9.82
C ILE A 121 -1.36 18.43 8.85
N SER A 122 -1.69 18.57 7.55
CA SER A 122 -1.28 17.60 6.54
C SER A 122 0.22 17.50 6.39
N LEU A 123 0.96 18.62 6.49
CA LEU A 123 2.41 18.59 6.44
C LEU A 123 3.02 17.87 7.66
N GLN A 124 2.52 18.16 8.86
CA GLN A 124 3.01 17.51 10.09
C GLN A 124 2.74 16.01 10.13
N ALA A 125 1.57 15.61 9.63
CA ALA A 125 1.16 14.20 9.65
C ALA A 125 1.87 13.34 8.58
N ASN A 126 2.26 13.94 7.45
CA ASN A 126 2.64 13.17 6.27
C ASN A 126 4.12 13.32 5.85
N PHE A 127 4.89 14.17 6.52
CA PHE A 127 6.28 14.42 6.17
C PHE A 127 7.19 14.29 7.38
N GLN A 128 8.40 13.78 7.16
CA GLN A 128 9.45 13.84 8.17
C GLN A 128 9.93 15.28 8.36
N TYR A 129 10.38 15.58 9.58
CA TYR A 129 10.97 16.88 9.87
C TYR A 129 12.18 17.14 8.95
N SER A 130 12.21 18.36 8.39
CA SER A 130 13.35 18.92 7.66
C SER A 130 13.37 20.44 7.83
N THR A 131 14.52 21.06 7.56
CA THR A 131 14.65 22.52 7.59
C THR A 131 13.72 23.23 6.62
N ASP A 132 13.52 22.63 5.43
CA ASP A 132 12.60 23.18 4.43
C ASP A 132 11.14 23.02 4.85
N LEU A 133 10.78 21.90 5.52
CA LEU A 133 9.45 21.72 6.10
C LEU A 133 9.16 22.79 7.15
N GLU A 134 10.11 23.04 8.06
CA GLU A 134 9.97 24.08 9.08
C GLU A 134 9.81 25.47 8.44
N ALA A 135 10.60 25.78 7.41
CA ALA A 135 10.50 27.05 6.68
C ALA A 135 9.13 27.23 6.02
N VAL A 136 8.60 26.18 5.36
CA VAL A 136 7.25 26.19 4.76
C VAL A 136 6.18 26.37 5.82
N MET A 137 6.26 25.64 6.92
CA MET A 137 5.28 25.73 8.01
C MET A 137 5.29 27.09 8.68
N LYS A 138 6.49 27.65 8.95
CA LYS A 138 6.64 28.98 9.51
C LYS A 138 6.07 30.06 8.58
N LEU A 139 6.31 29.92 7.27
CA LEU A 139 5.75 30.82 6.28
C LEU A 139 4.22 30.70 6.21
N ALA A 140 3.70 29.48 6.09
CA ALA A 140 2.26 29.25 6.02
C ALA A 140 1.54 29.72 7.30
N GLY A 141 2.13 29.53 8.48
CA GLY A 141 1.56 29.94 9.76
C GLY A 141 1.54 31.47 9.99
N ASN A 142 2.45 32.18 9.33
CA ASN A 142 2.60 33.64 9.52
C ASN A 142 1.87 34.50 8.46
N ILE A 143 1.26 33.87 7.46
CA ILE A 143 0.44 34.57 6.49
C ILE A 143 -0.95 34.86 7.09
N GLU A 144 -1.21 36.11 7.42
CA GLU A 144 -2.49 36.55 7.92
C GLU A 144 -3.37 37.12 6.79
N LYS A 145 -4.69 37.02 7.03
CA LYS A 145 -5.72 37.64 6.19
C LYS A 145 -5.60 39.17 6.30
N LYS A 146 -5.12 39.87 5.24
CA LYS A 146 -5.13 41.34 5.17
C LYS A 146 -5.35 41.84 3.76
N ASN A 147 -6.04 42.98 3.68
CA ASN A 147 -6.47 43.68 2.45
C ASN A 147 -5.35 44.24 1.54
N ASP A 148 -4.07 44.01 1.86
CA ASP A 148 -2.91 44.50 1.10
C ASP A 148 -1.87 43.42 0.80
N GLN A 149 -2.29 42.22 0.44
CA GLN A 149 -1.37 41.14 0.03
C GLN A 149 -1.07 41.29 -1.47
N SER A 150 0.18 41.48 -1.82
CA SER A 150 0.64 41.37 -3.19
C SER A 150 1.49 40.12 -3.36
N PHE A 151 1.09 39.22 -4.24
CA PHE A 151 1.90 38.10 -4.68
C PHE A 151 2.56 38.45 -6.01
N SER A 152 3.86 38.34 -6.06
CA SER A 152 4.62 38.43 -7.32
C SER A 152 5.17 37.03 -7.63
N ASP A 153 4.88 36.53 -8.82
CA ASP A 153 5.33 35.25 -9.33
C ASP A 153 6.08 35.44 -10.65
N ASP A 154 7.36 35.09 -10.68
CA ASP A 154 8.21 35.07 -11.88
C ASP A 154 8.34 33.67 -12.50
N GLY A 155 7.51 32.71 -12.05
CA GLY A 155 7.55 31.32 -12.46
C GLY A 155 8.62 30.47 -11.75
N ARG A 156 9.52 31.08 -10.97
CA ARG A 156 10.57 30.40 -10.20
C ARG A 156 10.52 30.73 -8.72
N THR A 157 10.14 31.93 -8.36
CA THR A 157 10.14 32.41 -6.96
C THR A 157 8.81 33.09 -6.67
N GLN A 158 8.13 32.72 -5.60
CA GLN A 158 7.00 33.48 -5.08
C GLN A 158 7.45 34.37 -3.93
N VAL A 159 7.11 35.65 -3.98
CA VAL A 159 7.32 36.58 -2.88
C VAL A 159 5.98 36.86 -2.22
N ALA A 160 5.87 36.48 -0.94
CA ALA A 160 4.71 36.75 -0.09
C ALA A 160 5.07 37.89 0.89
N THR A 161 4.21 38.86 1.01
CA THR A 161 4.37 39.92 2.02
C THR A 161 3.86 39.42 3.36
N MET A 162 4.74 39.30 4.35
CA MET A 162 4.40 38.85 5.72
C MET A 162 4.34 40.06 6.67
N THR A 163 3.40 40.00 7.61
CA THR A 163 3.41 40.89 8.75
C THR A 163 4.19 40.24 9.89
N VAL A 164 5.35 40.81 10.21
CA VAL A 164 6.18 40.40 11.34
C VAL A 164 6.03 41.43 12.46
N GLY A 165 5.21 41.11 13.47
CA GLY A 165 4.97 41.99 14.60
C GLY A 165 4.11 43.24 14.25
N VAL A 166 4.01 44.17 15.20
CA VAL A 166 3.09 45.32 15.13
C VAL A 166 3.51 46.41 14.12
N ALA A 167 4.71 46.33 13.49
CA ALA A 167 5.23 47.44 12.72
C ALA A 167 6.05 47.14 11.47
N THR A 168 6.30 45.91 11.07
CA THR A 168 7.20 45.67 9.93
C THR A 168 6.61 44.68 8.93
N LYS A 169 6.29 45.13 7.72
CA LYS A 169 6.02 44.29 6.56
C LYS A 169 7.36 43.76 6.04
N ALA A 170 7.65 42.46 6.24
CA ALA A 170 8.79 41.81 5.61
C ALA A 170 8.33 40.97 4.44
N ALA A 171 8.99 41.13 3.29
CA ALA A 171 8.81 40.23 2.16
C ALA A 171 9.52 38.90 2.51
N ALA A 172 8.76 37.79 2.60
CA ALA A 172 9.33 36.48 2.76
C ALA A 172 9.51 35.84 1.39
N ILE A 173 10.72 35.39 1.11
CA ILE A 173 11.02 34.60 -0.08
C ILE A 173 10.56 33.18 0.21
N VAL A 174 9.62 32.70 -0.61
CA VAL A 174 9.19 31.30 -0.56
C VAL A 174 10.27 30.44 -1.20
N PRO A 175 10.90 29.51 -0.47
CA PRO A 175 11.84 28.58 -1.09
C PRO A 175 11.11 27.81 -2.20
N ASN A 176 11.72 27.76 -3.38
CA ASN A 176 11.14 27.07 -4.53
C ASN A 176 12.23 26.61 -5.51
N PRO A 177 12.44 25.30 -5.71
CA PRO A 177 11.71 24.20 -5.07
C PRO A 177 12.10 23.99 -3.59
N VAL A 178 11.19 23.44 -2.78
CA VAL A 178 11.45 22.96 -1.42
C VAL A 178 11.79 21.48 -1.45
N GLU A 179 12.73 21.05 -0.62
CA GLU A 179 13.08 19.63 -0.47
C GLU A 179 12.41 19.06 0.76
N LEU A 180 11.41 18.18 0.56
CA LEU A 180 10.62 17.58 1.62
C LEU A 180 10.73 16.06 1.59
N ILE A 181 10.42 15.43 2.73
CA ILE A 181 10.58 14.00 2.96
C ILE A 181 9.23 13.39 3.34
N PRO A 182 8.35 13.10 2.36
CA PRO A 182 7.06 12.46 2.65
C PRO A 182 7.23 10.99 3.04
N TYR A 183 6.34 10.49 3.90
CA TYR A 183 6.29 9.05 4.21
C TYR A 183 5.79 8.26 2.99
N ARG A 184 6.65 7.47 2.37
CA ARG A 184 6.39 6.67 1.16
C ARG A 184 6.65 5.20 1.32
N THR A 185 7.22 4.80 2.43
CA THR A 185 7.55 3.42 2.78
C THR A 185 7.40 3.25 4.29
N PHE A 186 7.84 2.13 4.82
CA PHE A 186 7.82 1.87 6.26
C PHE A 186 8.56 2.96 7.04
N GLN A 187 8.00 3.35 8.19
CA GLN A 187 8.55 4.45 9.00
C GLN A 187 9.92 4.11 9.60
N GLU A 188 10.25 2.84 9.75
CA GLU A 188 11.53 2.35 10.24
C GLU A 188 12.67 2.49 9.20
N VAL A 189 12.33 2.79 7.95
CA VAL A 189 13.30 2.94 6.86
C VAL A 189 13.44 4.42 6.51
N GLY A 190 14.66 4.82 6.12
CA GLY A 190 14.90 6.17 5.63
C GLY A 190 14.00 6.54 4.45
N GLN A 191 13.29 7.65 4.59
CA GLN A 191 12.38 8.14 3.54
C GLN A 191 13.16 8.92 2.48
N PRO A 192 12.85 8.74 1.17
CA PRO A 192 13.51 9.50 0.12
C PRO A 192 13.03 10.95 0.08
N ALA A 193 13.99 11.87 0.10
CA ALA A 193 13.72 13.29 -0.13
C ALA A 193 13.30 13.55 -1.58
N SER A 194 12.44 14.52 -1.79
CA SER A 194 11.99 14.94 -3.11
C SER A 194 11.76 16.45 -3.16
N LYS A 195 11.93 17.02 -4.34
CA LYS A 195 11.72 18.45 -4.59
C LYS A 195 10.29 18.71 -5.00
N PHE A 196 9.68 19.68 -4.35
CA PHE A 196 8.30 20.10 -4.60
C PHE A 196 8.27 21.59 -4.92
N VAL A 197 7.32 21.97 -5.77
CA VAL A 197 6.96 23.37 -6.00
C VAL A 197 5.92 23.76 -4.96
N PHE A 198 6.29 24.65 -4.06
CA PHE A 198 5.37 25.22 -3.08
C PHE A 198 4.65 26.43 -3.70
N ARG A 199 3.34 26.49 -3.57
CA ARG A 199 2.50 27.57 -4.09
C ARG A 199 1.58 28.10 -3.01
N ILE A 200 1.46 29.42 -3.00
CA ILE A 200 0.50 30.17 -2.21
C ILE A 200 -0.49 30.80 -3.18
N GLY A 201 -1.75 30.69 -2.88
CA GLY A 201 -2.85 31.32 -3.62
C GLY A 201 -3.83 31.98 -2.67
N GLU A 202 -4.92 32.47 -3.21
CA GLU A 202 -5.98 33.14 -2.47
C GLU A 202 -7.35 32.64 -2.94
N ASN A 203 -8.24 32.44 -1.98
CA ASN A 203 -9.64 32.13 -2.25
C ASN A 203 -10.52 32.96 -1.31
N ASN A 204 -11.26 33.94 -1.85
CA ASN A 204 -12.09 34.87 -1.06
C ASN A 204 -11.30 35.55 0.08
N ASP A 205 -10.17 36.17 -0.24
CA ASP A 205 -9.25 36.82 0.72
C ASP A 205 -8.69 35.86 1.81
N ILE A 206 -8.78 34.56 1.61
CA ILE A 206 -8.20 33.56 2.50
C ILE A 206 -7.00 32.91 1.81
N PRO A 207 -5.81 32.89 2.46
CA PRO A 207 -4.65 32.23 1.88
C PRO A 207 -4.86 30.72 1.77
N ILE A 208 -4.50 30.17 0.63
CA ILE A 208 -4.52 28.73 0.36
C ILE A 208 -3.13 28.28 -0.12
N PHE A 209 -2.82 27.01 0.14
CA PHE A 209 -1.48 26.45 -0.06
C PHE A 209 -1.55 25.15 -0.81
N LYS A 210 -0.52 24.85 -1.63
CA LYS A 210 -0.36 23.53 -2.23
C LYS A 210 1.11 23.17 -2.46
N LEU A 211 1.39 21.87 -2.55
CA LEU A 211 2.62 21.29 -3.08
C LEU A 211 2.33 20.56 -4.38
N MET A 212 3.25 20.72 -5.36
CA MET A 212 3.19 20.07 -6.67
C MET A 212 4.45 19.28 -6.95
#